data_1f7df5238135b8af9b47a2a00c4ca93d
#
_entry.id   1f7df5238135b8af9b47a2a00c4ca93d
#
_cell.length_a   1.000
_cell.length_b   1.000
_cell.length_c   1.000
_cell.angle_alpha   90.00
_cell.angle_beta   90.00
_cell.angle_gamma   90.00
#
_symmetry.space_group_name_H-M   'P 1'
#
loop_
_entity.id
_entity.type
_entity.pdbx_description
1 polymer ?
#
loop_
_entity_poly.entity_id
_entity_poly.type
_entity_poly.pdbx_seq_one_letter_code
_entity_poly.pdbx_strand_id
1 'polypeptide(L)'
;AVPFGAWDVLGLALLLAGSLVNTGSELQRRAWKRLPGSKGRCYTGGLFAYALHINYLGDSILFTGWAMLTASAWAFAVPALMTALFIFYHIPPLDAYLARRYGEEFKSYAQRTAKFLPFVY
;
A
#
# COMPACT_ATOMS: atom_id res chain seq x y z
N ALA A 1 -16.65 20.40 -20.94
CA ALA A 1 -15.77 20.13 -19.82
C ALA A 1 -16.60 19.98 -18.54
N VAL A 2 -16.27 19.02 -17.71
CA VAL A 2 -16.94 18.80 -16.43
C VAL A 2 -16.44 19.87 -15.42
N PRO A 3 -17.35 20.60 -14.75
CA PRO A 3 -16.90 21.57 -13.76
C PRO A 3 -16.16 20.91 -12.60
N PHE A 4 -15.15 21.59 -12.07
CA PHE A 4 -14.45 21.14 -10.90
C PHE A 4 -15.36 21.25 -9.68
N GLY A 5 -15.60 20.14 -8.98
CA GLY A 5 -16.51 20.08 -7.85
C GLY A 5 -16.01 19.19 -6.72
N ALA A 6 -16.92 18.86 -5.77
CA ALA A 6 -16.59 18.06 -4.60
C ALA A 6 -16.01 16.70 -4.97
N TRP A 7 -16.50 16.08 -6.05
CA TRP A 7 -16.00 14.80 -6.55
C TRP A 7 -14.53 14.92 -6.98
N ASP A 8 -14.18 15.99 -7.67
CA ASP A 8 -12.81 16.23 -8.11
C ASP A 8 -11.89 16.53 -6.94
N VAL A 9 -12.38 17.28 -5.95
CA VAL A 9 -11.62 17.57 -4.72
C VAL A 9 -11.31 16.26 -4.00
N LEU A 10 -12.29 15.39 -3.84
CA LEU A 10 -12.08 14.10 -3.20
C LEU A 10 -11.11 13.23 -4.00
N GLY A 11 -11.25 13.19 -5.33
CA GLY A 11 -10.35 12.45 -6.20
C GLY A 11 -8.90 12.94 -6.08
N LEU A 12 -8.70 14.24 -6.07
CA LEU A 12 -7.38 14.85 -5.88
C LEU A 12 -6.83 14.54 -4.49
N ALA A 13 -7.66 14.62 -3.46
CA ALA A 13 -7.25 14.29 -2.10
C ALA A 13 -6.79 12.84 -1.98
N LEU A 14 -7.52 11.89 -2.60
CA LEU A 14 -7.14 10.48 -2.61
C LEU A 14 -5.86 10.24 -3.40
N LEU A 15 -5.70 10.92 -4.54
CA LEU A 15 -4.48 10.80 -5.33
C LEU A 15 -3.26 11.24 -4.52
N LEU A 16 -3.36 12.37 -3.86
CA LEU A 16 -2.28 12.89 -3.02
C LEU A 16 -2.04 12.01 -1.79
N ALA A 17 -3.11 11.59 -1.11
CA ALA A 17 -3.00 10.75 0.08
C ALA A 17 -2.38 9.39 -0.27
N GLY A 18 -2.83 8.76 -1.35
CA GLY A 18 -2.26 7.50 -1.80
C GLY A 18 -0.81 7.61 -2.20
N SER A 19 -0.45 8.71 -2.88
CA SER A 19 0.93 9.00 -3.24
C SER A 19 1.81 9.17 -2.00
N LEU A 20 1.32 9.91 -0.99
CA LEU A 20 2.05 10.11 0.27
C LEU A 20 2.22 8.79 1.03
N VAL A 21 1.19 7.96 1.09
CA VAL A 21 1.29 6.65 1.75
C VAL A 21 2.29 5.76 1.03
N ASN A 22 2.21 5.66 -0.29
CA ASN A 22 3.13 4.84 -1.07
C ASN A 22 4.57 5.37 -0.95
N THR A 23 4.79 6.62 -1.28
CA THR A 23 6.12 7.24 -1.27
C THR A 23 6.67 7.32 0.16
N GLY A 24 5.84 7.75 1.11
CA GLY A 24 6.24 7.87 2.51
C GLY A 24 6.67 6.55 3.12
N SER A 25 5.89 5.47 2.88
CA SER A 25 6.24 4.15 3.39
C SER A 25 7.56 3.65 2.80
N GLU A 26 7.76 3.83 1.50
CA GLU A 26 9.00 3.42 0.83
C GLU A 26 10.20 4.22 1.33
N LEU A 27 10.04 5.52 1.55
CA LEU A 27 11.10 6.35 2.10
C LEU A 27 11.45 5.95 3.53
N GLN A 28 10.46 5.64 4.36
CA GLN A 28 10.68 5.15 5.73
C GLN A 28 11.46 3.85 5.72
N ARG A 29 11.06 2.90 4.88
CA ARG A 29 11.75 1.62 4.77
C ARG A 29 13.18 1.81 4.27
N ARG A 30 13.37 2.66 3.28
CA ARG A 30 14.69 2.93 2.70
C ARG A 30 15.62 3.58 3.73
N ALA A 31 15.12 4.53 4.51
CA ALA A 31 15.89 5.17 5.57
C ALA A 31 16.29 4.15 6.65
N TRP A 32 15.36 3.29 7.05
CA TRP A 32 15.64 2.25 8.05
C TRP A 32 16.70 1.26 7.55
N LYS A 33 16.66 0.89 6.26
CA LYS A 33 17.61 -0.07 5.69
C LYS A 33 19.04 0.46 5.64
N ARG A 34 19.23 1.77 5.74
CA ARG A 34 20.57 2.39 5.82
C ARG A 34 21.15 2.35 7.22
N LEU A 35 20.36 2.01 8.24
CA LEU A 35 20.83 1.98 9.61
C LEU A 35 21.65 0.72 9.89
N PRO A 36 22.71 0.82 10.75
CA PRO A 36 23.43 -0.37 11.19
C PRO A 36 22.50 -1.35 11.88
N GLY A 37 22.69 -2.64 11.64
CA GLY A 37 21.88 -3.68 12.26
C GLY A 37 20.59 -4.01 11.54
N SER A 38 20.23 -3.30 10.46
CA SER A 38 19.02 -3.60 9.69
C SER A 38 19.21 -4.78 8.72
N LYS A 39 20.46 -5.14 8.42
CA LYS A 39 20.75 -6.21 7.45
C LYS A 39 20.14 -7.53 7.89
N GLY A 40 19.39 -8.16 7.00
CA GLY A 40 18.70 -9.42 7.29
C GLY A 40 17.46 -9.29 8.15
N ARG A 41 17.07 -8.06 8.51
CA ARG A 41 15.90 -7.78 9.34
C ARG A 41 14.73 -7.27 8.50
N CYS A 42 13.52 -7.50 9.02
CA CYS A 42 12.27 -7.05 8.40
C CYS A 42 11.83 -5.71 9.00
N TYR A 43 11.53 -4.72 8.14
CA TYR A 43 11.03 -3.43 8.63
C TYR A 43 9.56 -3.54 9.01
N THR A 44 9.26 -3.20 10.27
CA THR A 44 7.91 -3.31 10.83
C THR A 44 7.39 -1.97 11.39
N GLY A 45 8.16 -0.90 11.25
CA GLY A 45 7.84 0.40 11.83
C GLY A 45 7.16 1.35 10.86
N GLY A 46 6.96 2.58 11.31
CA GLY A 46 6.35 3.63 10.51
C GLY A 46 4.98 3.21 9.98
N LEU A 47 4.71 3.50 8.72
CA LEU A 47 3.45 3.12 8.08
C LEU A 47 3.27 1.61 7.98
N PHE A 48 4.36 0.84 7.91
CA PHE A 48 4.30 -0.62 7.87
C PHE A 48 3.81 -1.25 9.17
N ALA A 49 3.74 -0.51 10.27
CA ALA A 49 3.12 -0.99 11.50
C ALA A 49 1.60 -1.16 11.37
N TYR A 50 0.98 -0.50 10.40
CA TYR A 50 -0.47 -0.55 10.17
C TYR A 50 -0.87 -1.64 9.18
N ALA A 51 -0.02 -1.94 8.21
CA ALA A 51 -0.27 -3.02 7.26
C ALA A 51 1.05 -3.49 6.65
N LEU A 52 1.12 -4.80 6.38
CA LEU A 52 2.31 -5.42 5.76
C LEU A 52 2.61 -4.81 4.40
N HIS A 53 1.56 -4.55 3.63
CA HIS A 53 1.66 -4.04 2.26
C HIS A 53 0.99 -2.67 2.14
N ILE A 54 1.36 -1.76 3.05
CA ILE A 54 0.79 -0.41 3.07
C ILE A 54 1.10 0.36 1.79
N ASN A 55 2.21 0.06 1.13
CA ASN A 55 2.56 0.65 -0.16
C ASN A 55 1.55 0.25 -1.24
N TYR A 56 1.07 -1.00 -1.24
CA TYR A 56 0.02 -1.44 -2.16
C TYR A 56 -1.29 -0.72 -1.89
N LEU A 57 -1.63 -0.51 -0.62
CA LEU A 57 -2.80 0.28 -0.25
C LEU A 57 -2.67 1.71 -0.78
N GLY A 58 -1.49 2.32 -0.63
CA GLY A 58 -1.21 3.64 -1.17
C GLY A 58 -1.45 3.71 -2.67
N ASP A 59 -0.97 2.71 -3.42
CA ASP A 59 -1.20 2.62 -4.86
C ASP A 59 -2.69 2.51 -5.19
N SER A 60 -3.42 1.68 -4.47
CA SER A 60 -4.86 1.50 -4.69
C SER A 60 -5.63 2.79 -4.44
N ILE A 61 -5.29 3.53 -3.39
CA ILE A 61 -5.91 4.83 -3.08
C ILE A 61 -5.58 5.85 -4.16
N LEU A 62 -4.30 5.90 -4.58
CA LEU A 62 -3.85 6.83 -5.60
C LEU A 62 -4.64 6.63 -6.90
N PHE A 63 -4.73 5.40 -7.38
CA PHE A 63 -5.41 5.11 -8.64
C PHE A 63 -6.93 5.24 -8.53
N THR A 64 -7.51 5.07 -7.35
CA THR A 64 -8.91 5.39 -7.12
C THR A 64 -9.15 6.89 -7.30
N GLY A 65 -8.28 7.73 -6.73
CA GLY A 65 -8.34 9.18 -6.91
C GLY A 65 -8.18 9.58 -8.38
N TRP A 66 -7.24 8.93 -9.08
CA TRP A 66 -7.04 9.15 -10.52
C TRP A 66 -8.31 8.81 -11.31
N ALA A 67 -8.96 7.67 -11.00
CA ALA A 67 -10.18 7.27 -11.68
C ALA A 67 -11.31 8.27 -11.46
N MET A 68 -11.42 8.86 -10.26
CA MET A 68 -12.39 9.90 -9.98
C MET A 68 -12.14 11.15 -10.81
N LEU A 69 -10.87 11.53 -10.97
CA LEU A 69 -10.49 12.73 -11.73
C LEU A 69 -10.71 12.58 -13.23
N THR A 70 -10.67 11.37 -13.77
CA THR A 70 -10.91 11.14 -15.20
C THR A 70 -12.36 11.31 -15.60
N ALA A 71 -13.29 11.33 -14.65
CA ALA A 71 -14.74 11.42 -14.88
C ALA A 71 -15.27 10.27 -15.75
N SER A 72 -14.60 9.13 -15.77
CA SER A 72 -15.00 7.95 -16.52
C SER A 72 -15.24 6.77 -15.58
N ALA A 73 -16.43 6.16 -15.66
CA ALA A 73 -16.75 4.97 -14.88
C ALA A 73 -15.81 3.80 -15.17
N TRP A 74 -15.38 3.68 -16.43
CA TRP A 74 -14.45 2.61 -16.84
C TRP A 74 -13.09 2.72 -16.19
N ALA A 75 -12.66 3.94 -15.84
CA ALA A 75 -11.38 4.15 -15.19
C ALA A 75 -11.29 3.43 -13.83
N PHE A 76 -12.41 3.19 -13.16
CA PHE A 76 -12.43 2.45 -11.90
C PHE A 76 -12.05 0.97 -12.04
N ALA A 77 -12.06 0.44 -13.27
CA ALA A 77 -11.56 -0.90 -13.52
C ALA A 77 -10.07 -1.02 -13.19
N VAL A 78 -9.29 0.05 -13.32
CA VAL A 78 -7.86 0.05 -13.02
C VAL A 78 -7.58 -0.17 -11.54
N PRO A 79 -8.08 0.65 -10.61
CA PRO A 79 -7.84 0.40 -9.18
C PRO A 79 -8.53 -0.88 -8.69
N ALA A 80 -9.69 -1.24 -9.25
CA ALA A 80 -10.36 -2.49 -8.88
C ALA A 80 -9.52 -3.71 -9.24
N LEU A 81 -9.03 -3.75 -10.50
CA LEU A 81 -8.19 -4.85 -10.96
C LEU A 81 -6.85 -4.87 -10.20
N MET A 82 -6.24 -3.71 -10.02
CA MET A 82 -4.97 -3.59 -9.28
C MET A 82 -5.11 -4.13 -7.86
N THR A 83 -6.16 -3.73 -7.15
CA THR A 83 -6.41 -4.18 -5.76
C THR A 83 -6.63 -5.69 -5.72
N ALA A 84 -7.42 -6.23 -6.66
CA ALA A 84 -7.64 -7.66 -6.75
C ALA A 84 -6.34 -8.42 -7.01
N LEU A 85 -5.49 -7.92 -7.91
CA LEU A 85 -4.19 -8.52 -8.18
C LEU A 85 -3.27 -8.47 -6.98
N PHE A 86 -3.26 -7.37 -6.23
CA PHE A 86 -2.48 -7.29 -4.99
C PHE A 86 -2.91 -8.36 -4.00
N ILE A 87 -4.21 -8.46 -3.73
CA ILE A 87 -4.75 -9.36 -2.70
C ILE A 87 -4.58 -10.84 -3.10
N PHE A 88 -4.84 -11.18 -4.36
CA PHE A 88 -4.92 -12.59 -4.78
C PHE A 88 -3.64 -13.11 -5.41
N TYR A 89 -2.86 -12.26 -6.08
CA TYR A 89 -1.69 -12.72 -6.86
C TYR A 89 -0.35 -12.21 -6.35
N HIS A 90 -0.29 -11.03 -5.73
CA HIS A 90 0.98 -10.47 -5.29
C HIS A 90 1.27 -10.73 -3.82
N ILE A 91 0.27 -10.53 -2.95
CA ILE A 91 0.47 -10.66 -1.50
C ILE A 91 0.80 -12.11 -1.08
N PRO A 92 0.04 -13.16 -1.50
CA PRO A 92 0.34 -14.50 -1.04
C PRO A 92 1.74 -15.00 -1.39
N PRO A 93 2.23 -14.90 -2.66
CA PRO A 93 3.60 -15.32 -2.97
C PRO A 93 4.65 -14.46 -2.27
N LEU A 94 4.40 -13.15 -2.14
CA LEU A 94 5.33 -12.25 -1.47
C LEU A 94 5.44 -12.58 0.02
N ASP A 95 4.32 -12.83 0.67
CA ASP A 95 4.31 -13.20 2.09
C ASP A 95 5.01 -14.54 2.31
N ALA A 96 4.83 -15.50 1.41
CA ALA A 96 5.54 -16.76 1.47
C ALA A 96 7.06 -16.55 1.33
N TYR A 97 7.47 -15.68 0.41
CA TYR A 97 8.88 -15.32 0.23
C TYR A 97 9.44 -14.65 1.49
N LEU A 98 8.72 -13.68 2.06
CA LEU A 98 9.16 -12.95 3.24
C LEU A 98 9.26 -13.86 4.46
N ALA A 99 8.35 -14.83 4.60
CA ALA A 99 8.40 -15.81 5.67
C ALA A 99 9.65 -16.69 5.56
N ARG A 100 10.05 -17.07 4.34
CA ARG A 100 11.27 -17.83 4.13
C ARG A 100 12.53 -16.99 4.40
N ARG A 101 12.52 -15.72 4.00
CA ARG A 101 13.69 -14.85 4.14
C ARG A 101 13.92 -14.38 5.58
N TYR A 102 12.85 -13.96 6.25
CA TYR A 102 12.95 -13.36 7.59
C TYR A 102 12.52 -14.29 8.73
N GLY A 103 11.88 -15.42 8.41
CA GLY A 103 11.52 -16.43 9.41
C GLY A 103 10.55 -15.93 10.46
N GLU A 104 10.86 -16.18 11.72
CA GLU A 104 9.97 -15.86 12.83
C GLU A 104 9.72 -14.37 13.01
N GLU A 105 10.65 -13.51 12.62
CA GLU A 105 10.46 -12.05 12.68
C GLU A 105 9.28 -11.64 11.80
N PHE A 106 9.23 -12.14 10.57
CA PHE A 106 8.11 -11.85 9.66
C PHE A 106 6.83 -12.51 10.14
N LYS A 107 6.88 -13.75 10.57
CA LYS A 107 5.69 -14.47 11.04
C LYS A 107 5.04 -13.77 12.23
N SER A 108 5.84 -13.33 13.19
CA SER A 108 5.36 -12.59 14.35
C SER A 108 4.73 -11.25 13.93
N TYR A 109 5.37 -10.54 13.02
CA TYR A 109 4.87 -9.30 12.46
C TYR A 109 3.53 -9.51 11.72
N ALA A 110 3.45 -10.57 10.91
CA ALA A 110 2.24 -10.87 10.14
C ALA A 110 1.06 -11.26 11.03
N GLN A 111 1.31 -11.90 12.17
CA GLN A 111 0.26 -12.29 13.10
C GLN A 111 -0.42 -11.12 13.76
N ARG A 112 0.31 -10.01 13.98
CA ARG A 112 -0.21 -8.82 14.68
C ARG A 112 -0.58 -7.67 13.76
N THR A 113 -0.44 -7.84 12.45
CA THR A 113 -0.57 -6.74 11.50
C THR A 113 -1.45 -7.14 10.33
N ALA A 114 -2.35 -6.24 9.90
CA ALA A 114 -3.15 -6.44 8.70
C ALA A 114 -2.24 -6.55 7.47
N LYS A 115 -2.69 -7.27 6.45
CA LYS A 115 -1.91 -7.44 5.22
C LYS A 115 -2.01 -6.24 4.29
N PHE A 116 -3.19 -5.64 4.19
CA PHE A 116 -3.46 -4.59 3.20
C PHE A 116 -4.26 -3.43 3.80
N LEU A 117 -5.44 -3.70 4.36
CA LEU A 117 -6.28 -2.69 4.99
C LEU A 117 -6.04 -2.69 6.50
N PRO A 118 -5.52 -1.59 7.07
CA PRO A 118 -5.29 -1.53 8.52
C PRO A 118 -6.53 -1.93 9.31
N PHE A 119 -6.32 -2.79 10.32
CA PHE A 119 -7.35 -3.29 11.23
C PHE A 119 -8.43 -4.18 10.59
N VAL A 120 -8.36 -4.51 9.30
CA VAL A 120 -9.36 -5.33 8.60
C VAL A 120 -8.74 -6.57 7.98
N TYR A 121 -7.77 -6.41 7.10
CA TYR A 121 -7.16 -7.54 6.38
C TYR A 121 -5.69 -7.35 6.13
#